data_0e8f8f8c3ee083d9f617f42745d37468
#
_entry.id   0e8f8f8c3ee083d9f617f42745d37468
#
_cell.length_a   1.000
_cell.length_b   1.000
_cell.length_c   1.000
_cell.angle_alpha   90.00
_cell.angle_beta   90.00
_cell.angle_gamma   90.00
#
_symmetry.space_group_name_H-M   'P 1'
#
loop_
_entity.id
_entity.type
_entity.pdbx_description
1 polymer ?
#
loop_
_entity_poly.entity_id
_entity_poly.type
_entity_poly.pdbx_seq_one_letter_code
_entity_poly.pdbx_strand_id
1 'polypeptide(L)'
;VLFRSLPPPSEWAFHLDLWQNPYAVSRYYNVEPFSKEHFDLMRPLMKLYADAGGKVITASIMHKPWNGQTYDAFESMVTWLKKADGTWYFDYTVFDKWVEFMIDLGVKKQISCYSMVPWRLSFQYFDQASNSFKFLEAKPGEAAYEEFWINMLQDFAKHLKAKGWFDITHIAMDERPMKDMQETLKVIRKADKDFKVSLAGTYHKELLDELNDYCITIAEKFTPEEIEARRKAGKVTTYYTCCTEPRPNTFTFSEPAEAEWLAWHSAKENLDGYLRWA
;
A
#
# COMPACT_ATOMS: atom_id res chain seq x y z
N VAL A 1 6.93 39.22 -17.88
CA VAL A 1 6.83 37.73 -17.86
C VAL A 1 7.12 37.31 -16.45
N LEU A 2 6.12 36.76 -15.75
CA LEU A 2 6.30 36.17 -14.41
C LEU A 2 6.80 34.75 -14.59
N PHE A 3 8.06 34.49 -14.32
CA PHE A 3 8.58 33.13 -14.20
C PHE A 3 8.11 32.55 -12.86
N ARG A 4 7.37 31.47 -12.90
CA ARG A 4 7.06 30.67 -11.71
C ARG A 4 7.95 29.43 -11.73
N SER A 5 8.75 29.25 -10.69
CA SER A 5 9.39 27.96 -10.46
C SER A 5 8.35 26.94 -10.03
N LEU A 6 8.48 25.70 -10.51
CA LEU A 6 7.68 24.60 -9.98
C LEU A 6 8.06 24.35 -8.52
N PRO A 7 7.09 24.02 -7.66
CA PRO A 7 7.42 23.56 -6.31
C PRO A 7 8.23 22.27 -6.37
N PRO A 8 8.89 21.87 -5.27
CA PRO A 8 9.53 20.57 -5.19
C PRO A 8 8.57 19.43 -5.52
N PRO A 9 9.02 18.33 -6.15
CA PRO A 9 8.15 17.20 -6.53
C PRO A 9 7.30 16.64 -5.39
N SER A 10 7.82 16.65 -4.17
CA SER A 10 7.07 16.23 -2.97
C SER A 10 5.81 17.07 -2.70
N GLU A 11 5.76 18.30 -3.20
CA GLU A 11 4.64 19.24 -3.03
C GLU A 11 3.67 19.27 -4.23
N TRP A 12 3.96 18.54 -5.30
CA TRP A 12 3.05 18.47 -6.45
C TRP A 12 1.71 17.87 -6.02
N ALA A 13 0.62 18.42 -6.55
CA ALA A 13 -0.73 18.00 -6.20
C ALA A 13 -1.08 16.60 -6.74
N PHE A 14 -0.47 16.19 -7.86
CA PHE A 14 -0.74 14.90 -8.48
C PHE A 14 -0.34 13.75 -7.55
N HIS A 15 -1.30 12.88 -7.22
CA HIS A 15 -1.08 11.73 -6.36
C HIS A 15 -0.58 10.53 -7.19
N LEU A 16 0.74 10.44 -7.34
CA LEU A 16 1.39 9.35 -8.05
C LEU A 16 1.68 8.21 -7.08
N ASP A 17 1.06 7.06 -7.34
CA ASP A 17 1.29 5.80 -6.61
C ASP A 17 1.82 4.73 -7.57
N LEU A 18 3.13 4.51 -7.56
CA LEU A 18 3.74 3.38 -8.25
C LEU A 18 4.21 2.39 -7.19
N TRP A 19 3.59 1.22 -7.15
CA TRP A 19 3.94 0.20 -6.16
C TRP A 19 5.38 -0.26 -6.34
N GLN A 20 6.13 -0.26 -5.25
CA GLN A 20 7.53 -0.64 -5.26
C GLN A 20 7.69 -2.11 -4.91
N ASN A 21 8.51 -2.84 -5.66
CA ASN A 21 8.90 -4.22 -5.38
C ASN A 21 10.39 -4.31 -5.04
N PRO A 22 10.78 -4.11 -3.76
CA PRO A 22 12.18 -4.19 -3.35
C PRO A 22 12.78 -5.58 -3.55
N TYR A 23 11.98 -6.64 -3.47
CA TYR A 23 12.44 -8.02 -3.58
C TYR A 23 12.93 -8.37 -4.99
N ALA A 24 12.39 -7.73 -6.02
CA ALA A 24 12.88 -7.87 -7.40
C ALA A 24 14.33 -7.39 -7.54
N VAL A 25 14.69 -6.31 -6.85
CA VAL A 25 16.06 -5.76 -6.87
C VAL A 25 17.01 -6.70 -6.13
N SER A 26 16.64 -7.19 -4.95
CA SER A 26 17.50 -8.11 -4.18
C SER A 26 17.77 -9.40 -4.94
N ARG A 27 16.75 -9.97 -5.59
CA ARG A 27 16.92 -11.16 -6.43
C ARG A 27 17.81 -10.89 -7.65
N TYR A 28 17.55 -9.80 -8.36
CA TYR A 28 18.29 -9.49 -9.59
C TYR A 28 19.79 -9.32 -9.33
N TYR A 29 20.15 -8.63 -8.25
CA TYR A 29 21.54 -8.39 -7.87
C TYR A 29 22.11 -9.45 -6.92
N ASN A 30 21.30 -10.43 -6.50
CA ASN A 30 21.67 -11.48 -5.56
C ASN A 30 22.25 -10.94 -4.25
N VAL A 31 21.57 -9.97 -3.65
CA VAL A 31 21.94 -9.34 -2.38
C VAL A 31 20.91 -9.64 -1.29
N GLU A 32 21.35 -9.60 -0.03
CA GLU A 32 20.45 -9.80 1.12
C GLU A 32 19.41 -8.70 1.19
N PRO A 33 18.09 -9.03 1.25
CA PRO A 33 17.03 -8.06 1.35
C PRO A 33 17.22 -7.08 2.52
N PHE A 34 17.03 -5.79 2.24
CA PHE A 34 17.13 -4.69 3.21
C PHE A 34 18.50 -4.55 3.91
N SER A 35 19.54 -5.15 3.32
CA SER A 35 20.93 -4.85 3.67
C SER A 35 21.34 -3.46 3.17
N LYS A 36 22.48 -2.95 3.66
CA LYS A 36 23.03 -1.68 3.16
C LYS A 36 23.23 -1.70 1.65
N GLU A 37 23.79 -2.79 1.13
CA GLU A 37 24.03 -2.95 -0.31
C GLU A 37 22.73 -2.93 -1.12
N HIS A 38 21.69 -3.59 -0.62
CA HIS A 38 20.36 -3.57 -1.25
C HIS A 38 19.78 -2.14 -1.31
N PHE A 39 19.87 -1.37 -0.24
CA PHE A 39 19.41 0.03 -0.23
C PHE A 39 20.24 0.89 -1.20
N ASP A 40 21.55 0.69 -1.27
CA ASP A 40 22.42 1.42 -2.20
C ASP A 40 22.02 1.14 -3.67
N LEU A 41 21.69 -0.11 -4.00
CA LEU A 41 21.22 -0.52 -5.33
C LEU A 41 19.81 0.01 -5.67
N MET A 42 18.90 0.07 -4.70
CA MET A 42 17.56 0.60 -4.89
C MET A 42 17.51 2.12 -5.03
N ARG A 43 18.47 2.82 -4.41
CA ARG A 43 18.44 4.29 -4.31
C ARG A 43 18.24 5.01 -5.64
N PRO A 44 18.90 4.70 -6.74
CA PRO A 44 18.69 5.38 -8.02
C PRO A 44 17.26 5.25 -8.54
N LEU A 45 16.66 4.05 -8.44
CA LEU A 45 15.29 3.79 -8.90
C LEU A 45 14.26 4.51 -8.03
N MET A 46 14.39 4.40 -6.71
CA MET A 46 13.46 5.05 -5.77
C MET A 46 13.60 6.57 -5.82
N LYS A 47 14.80 7.09 -6.10
CA LYS A 47 15.01 8.52 -6.33
C LYS A 47 14.30 9.01 -7.59
N LEU A 48 14.29 8.25 -8.68
CA LEU A 48 13.51 8.59 -9.89
C LEU A 48 12.02 8.69 -9.57
N TYR A 49 11.49 7.76 -8.79
CA TYR A 49 10.10 7.81 -8.34
C TYR A 49 9.82 9.05 -7.47
N ALA A 50 10.68 9.35 -6.51
CA ALA A 50 10.56 10.55 -5.68
C ALA A 50 10.62 11.84 -6.50
N ASP A 51 11.55 11.93 -7.47
CA ASP A 51 11.71 13.08 -8.36
C ASP A 51 10.57 13.24 -9.36
N ALA A 52 9.85 12.16 -9.67
CA ALA A 52 8.60 12.19 -10.43
C ALA A 52 7.39 12.61 -9.57
N GLY A 53 7.60 12.93 -8.30
CA GLY A 53 6.54 13.35 -7.39
C GLY A 53 5.77 12.20 -6.74
N GLY A 54 6.37 11.02 -6.62
CA GLY A 54 5.81 9.87 -5.93
C GLY A 54 5.31 10.19 -4.52
N LYS A 55 4.14 9.68 -4.16
CA LYS A 55 3.46 10.03 -2.89
C LYS A 55 3.38 8.87 -1.92
N VAL A 56 3.40 7.63 -2.41
CA VAL A 56 3.03 6.46 -1.62
C VAL A 56 4.21 5.50 -1.47
N ILE A 57 4.41 5.04 -0.26
CA ILE A 57 5.35 3.97 0.10
C ILE A 57 4.53 2.68 0.19
N THR A 58 4.83 1.70 -0.67
CA THR A 58 4.22 0.37 -0.59
C THR A 58 4.95 -0.48 0.43
N ALA A 59 4.27 -0.98 1.44
CA ALA A 59 4.84 -1.85 2.46
C ALA A 59 4.02 -3.13 2.63
N SER A 60 4.68 -4.28 2.66
CA SER A 60 4.03 -5.57 2.96
C SER A 60 4.10 -5.86 4.46
N ILE A 61 2.95 -5.88 5.14
CA ILE A 61 2.87 -6.21 6.58
C ILE A 61 2.50 -7.67 6.81
N MET A 62 2.30 -8.43 5.73
CA MET A 62 2.01 -9.85 5.74
C MET A 62 2.75 -10.56 4.60
N HIS A 63 3.12 -11.81 4.82
CA HIS A 63 3.76 -12.66 3.82
C HIS A 63 2.84 -12.88 2.61
N LYS A 64 3.37 -12.66 1.40
CA LYS A 64 2.70 -12.88 0.11
C LYS A 64 1.30 -12.25 0.00
N PRO A 65 1.14 -10.94 0.18
CA PRO A 65 -0.18 -10.30 0.09
C PRO A 65 -0.85 -10.51 -1.27
N TRP A 66 -0.08 -10.65 -2.35
CA TRP A 66 -0.58 -10.91 -3.72
C TRP A 66 -0.41 -12.37 -4.16
N ASN A 67 -0.08 -13.29 -3.22
CA ASN A 67 0.14 -14.73 -3.49
C ASN A 67 1.17 -14.96 -4.62
N GLY A 68 0.78 -15.56 -5.72
CA GLY A 68 1.65 -15.83 -6.88
C GLY A 68 1.47 -14.87 -8.05
N GLN A 69 0.88 -13.71 -7.86
CA GLN A 69 0.66 -12.74 -8.94
C GLN A 69 1.94 -11.96 -9.30
N THR A 70 2.89 -11.87 -8.40
CA THR A 70 4.20 -11.27 -8.65
C THR A 70 5.25 -12.36 -8.85
N TYR A 71 6.23 -12.13 -9.74
CA TYR A 71 7.34 -13.06 -9.93
C TYR A 71 8.16 -13.22 -8.64
N ASP A 72 8.48 -12.12 -7.99
CA ASP A 72 9.14 -12.12 -6.69
C ASP A 72 8.09 -12.05 -5.59
N ALA A 73 8.15 -12.99 -4.65
CA ALA A 73 7.25 -12.98 -3.50
C ALA A 73 7.58 -11.79 -2.59
N PHE A 74 6.54 -11.09 -2.15
CA PHE A 74 6.68 -10.09 -1.10
C PHE A 74 6.71 -10.79 0.25
N GLU A 75 7.83 -10.71 0.94
CA GLU A 75 7.92 -11.12 2.34
C GLU A 75 7.32 -10.05 3.25
N SER A 76 6.92 -10.43 4.45
CA SER A 76 6.48 -9.45 5.43
C SER A 76 7.64 -8.59 5.91
N MET A 77 7.47 -7.27 5.89
CA MET A 77 8.41 -6.32 6.50
C MET A 77 8.24 -6.24 8.02
N VAL A 78 7.25 -6.93 8.56
CA VAL A 78 7.00 -7.07 10.00
C VAL A 78 7.24 -8.52 10.39
N THR A 79 8.06 -8.77 11.41
CA THR A 79 8.21 -10.11 11.97
C THR A 79 7.04 -10.42 12.91
N TRP A 80 6.31 -11.49 12.63
CA TRP A 80 5.21 -11.97 13.45
C TRP A 80 5.71 -13.16 14.27
N LEU A 81 5.86 -12.96 15.59
CA LEU A 81 6.34 -13.98 16.51
C LEU A 81 5.28 -14.28 17.57
N LYS A 82 4.82 -15.52 17.62
CA LYS A 82 4.05 -16.05 18.75
C LYS A 82 5.00 -16.67 19.76
N LYS A 83 5.09 -16.09 20.95
CA LYS A 83 5.97 -16.57 22.02
C LYS A 83 5.49 -17.89 22.60
N ALA A 84 6.37 -18.58 23.32
CA ALA A 84 6.04 -19.87 23.96
C ALA A 84 4.91 -19.77 25.01
N ASP A 85 4.73 -18.59 25.62
CA ASP A 85 3.62 -18.30 26.54
C ASP A 85 2.30 -17.92 25.85
N GLY A 86 2.27 -17.93 24.50
CA GLY A 86 1.11 -17.61 23.68
C GLY A 86 0.94 -16.13 23.37
N THR A 87 1.74 -15.24 23.94
CA THR A 87 1.69 -13.81 23.63
C THR A 87 2.35 -13.49 22.29
N TRP A 88 2.00 -12.35 21.69
CA TRP A 88 2.57 -11.89 20.42
C TRP A 88 3.72 -10.92 20.65
N TYR A 89 4.68 -10.95 19.72
CA TYR A 89 5.72 -9.96 19.56
C TYR A 89 5.83 -9.59 18.08
N PHE A 90 5.91 -8.31 17.78
CA PHE A 90 6.06 -7.78 16.42
C PHE A 90 7.36 -6.98 16.35
N ASP A 91 8.20 -7.31 15.35
CA ASP A 91 9.41 -6.55 15.09
C ASP A 91 9.25 -5.77 13.78
N TYR A 92 9.37 -4.46 13.88
CA TYR A 92 9.20 -3.50 12.79
C TYR A 92 10.53 -3.05 12.18
N THR A 93 11.66 -3.68 12.51
CA THR A 93 12.99 -3.22 12.09
C THR A 93 13.11 -3.08 10.56
N VAL A 94 12.60 -4.03 9.79
CA VAL A 94 12.65 -3.97 8.32
C VAL A 94 11.68 -2.92 7.79
N PHE A 95 10.46 -2.88 8.33
CA PHE A 95 9.46 -1.88 8.00
C PHE A 95 9.99 -0.45 8.22
N ASP A 96 10.58 -0.20 9.38
CA ASP A 96 11.16 1.11 9.73
C ASP A 96 12.27 1.51 8.76
N LYS A 97 13.22 0.63 8.49
CA LYS A 97 14.32 0.90 7.54
C LYS A 97 13.80 1.24 6.15
N TRP A 98 12.78 0.52 5.68
CA TRP A 98 12.18 0.77 4.37
C TRP A 98 11.46 2.11 4.33
N VAL A 99 10.63 2.41 5.31
CA VAL A 99 9.90 3.69 5.39
C VAL A 99 10.85 4.87 5.53
N GLU A 100 11.84 4.79 6.43
CA GLU A 100 12.85 5.83 6.61
C GLU A 100 13.63 6.10 5.31
N PHE A 101 14.05 5.04 4.62
CA PHE A 101 14.73 5.16 3.33
C PHE A 101 13.89 5.89 2.29
N MET A 102 12.62 5.59 2.16
CA MET A 102 11.72 6.24 1.20
C MET A 102 11.42 7.69 1.59
N ILE A 103 11.23 7.97 2.89
CA ILE A 103 11.04 9.33 3.41
C ILE A 103 12.27 10.20 3.14
N ASP A 104 13.48 9.68 3.35
CA ASP A 104 14.74 10.37 3.07
C ASP A 104 14.89 10.75 1.60
N LEU A 105 14.34 9.95 0.69
CA LEU A 105 14.31 10.25 -0.74
C LEU A 105 13.24 11.29 -1.14
N GLY A 106 12.30 11.59 -0.23
CA GLY A 106 11.24 12.59 -0.45
C GLY A 106 9.83 12.01 -0.61
N VAL A 107 9.65 10.69 -0.58
CA VAL A 107 8.33 10.03 -0.59
C VAL A 107 7.81 9.94 0.84
N LYS A 108 6.92 10.85 1.23
CA LYS A 108 6.52 11.02 2.64
C LYS A 108 5.05 11.33 2.87
N LYS A 109 4.21 11.17 1.84
CA LYS A 109 2.80 11.57 1.93
C LYS A 109 1.91 10.46 2.49
N GLN A 110 2.22 9.20 2.14
CA GLN A 110 1.41 8.06 2.51
C GLN A 110 2.27 6.79 2.61
N ILE A 111 1.93 5.92 3.55
CA ILE A 111 2.45 4.55 3.68
C ILE A 111 1.26 3.61 3.51
N SER A 112 1.24 2.81 2.45
CA SER A 112 0.18 1.83 2.18
C SER A 112 0.64 0.43 2.60
N CYS A 113 -0.02 -0.11 3.65
CA CYS A 113 0.37 -1.37 4.30
C CYS A 113 -0.52 -2.52 3.82
N TYR A 114 0.03 -3.42 3.01
CA TYR A 114 -0.64 -4.59 2.43
C TYR A 114 -0.30 -5.86 3.20
N SER A 115 -1.20 -6.80 3.44
CA SER A 115 -2.64 -6.70 3.37
C SER A 115 -3.27 -7.56 4.46
N MET A 116 -4.32 -7.05 5.07
CA MET A 116 -5.18 -7.84 5.95
C MET A 116 -6.03 -8.86 5.18
N VAL A 117 -6.25 -8.63 3.88
CA VAL A 117 -7.03 -9.50 3.00
C VAL A 117 -6.16 -9.94 1.80
N PRO A 118 -5.09 -10.74 2.05
CA PRO A 118 -4.24 -11.23 0.99
C PRO A 118 -5.03 -12.10 0.01
N TRP A 119 -4.50 -12.30 -1.22
CA TRP A 119 -5.16 -13.13 -2.23
C TRP A 119 -5.36 -14.57 -1.80
N ARG A 120 -4.49 -15.10 -0.96
CA ARG A 120 -4.73 -16.31 -0.18
C ARG A 120 -4.85 -15.92 1.29
N LEU A 121 -5.99 -16.21 1.91
CA LEU A 121 -6.26 -15.92 3.33
C LEU A 121 -5.48 -16.89 4.23
N SER A 122 -4.16 -16.70 4.25
CA SER A 122 -3.18 -17.54 4.95
C SER A 122 -2.12 -16.63 5.56
N PHE A 123 -2.04 -16.59 6.87
CA PHE A 123 -1.26 -15.61 7.63
C PHE A 123 -0.08 -16.29 8.28
N GLN A 124 1.13 -16.00 7.78
CA GLN A 124 2.36 -16.59 8.28
C GLN A 124 2.81 -15.91 9.58
N TYR A 125 3.26 -16.73 10.52
CA TYR A 125 3.93 -16.31 11.72
C TYR A 125 4.96 -17.35 12.19
N PHE A 126 5.96 -16.93 12.96
CA PHE A 126 6.89 -17.84 13.60
C PHE A 126 6.36 -18.22 14.98
N ASP A 127 6.21 -19.51 15.24
CA ASP A 127 5.77 -20.05 16.53
C ASP A 127 6.99 -20.53 17.35
N GLN A 128 7.30 -19.79 18.40
CA GLN A 128 8.46 -20.07 19.25
C GLN A 128 8.35 -21.43 19.96
N ALA A 129 7.14 -21.84 20.34
CA ALA A 129 6.94 -23.10 21.04
C ALA A 129 7.30 -24.33 20.17
N SER A 130 7.02 -24.28 18.88
CA SER A 130 7.37 -25.34 17.92
C SER A 130 8.64 -25.04 17.13
N ASN A 131 9.26 -23.88 17.33
CA ASN A 131 10.43 -23.38 16.59
C ASN A 131 10.28 -23.50 15.08
N SER A 132 9.13 -23.10 14.54
CA SER A 132 8.81 -23.22 13.12
C SER A 132 7.82 -22.18 12.65
N PHE A 133 7.83 -21.90 11.32
CA PHE A 133 6.79 -21.11 10.71
C PHE A 133 5.46 -21.88 10.68
N LYS A 134 4.39 -21.16 11.01
CA LYS A 134 3.02 -21.64 10.93
C LYS A 134 2.16 -20.68 10.11
N PHE A 135 1.00 -21.15 9.72
CA PHE A 135 0.02 -20.39 8.97
C PHE A 135 -1.33 -20.48 9.68
N LEU A 136 -1.94 -19.34 9.93
CA LEU A 136 -3.35 -19.27 10.30
C LEU A 136 -4.17 -19.16 9.01
N GLU A 137 -5.02 -20.14 8.76
CA GLU A 137 -6.05 -20.08 7.70
C GLU A 137 -7.34 -19.57 8.34
N ALA A 138 -7.72 -18.33 8.05
CA ALA A 138 -8.92 -17.71 8.61
C ALA A 138 -9.49 -16.67 7.66
N LYS A 139 -10.81 -16.45 7.69
CA LYS A 139 -11.51 -15.49 6.84
C LYS A 139 -11.94 -14.27 7.64
N PRO A 140 -12.01 -13.08 7.01
CA PRO A 140 -12.68 -11.92 7.60
C PRO A 140 -14.08 -12.30 8.12
N GLY A 141 -14.39 -11.87 9.36
CA GLY A 141 -15.60 -12.23 10.07
C GLY A 141 -15.48 -13.45 11.00
N GLU A 142 -14.39 -14.22 10.92
CA GLU A 142 -14.12 -15.30 11.88
C GLU A 142 -13.39 -14.77 13.12
N ALA A 143 -13.68 -15.32 14.30
CA ALA A 143 -13.06 -14.89 15.55
C ALA A 143 -11.53 -15.02 15.53
N ALA A 144 -11.00 -16.09 14.92
CA ALA A 144 -9.56 -16.29 14.78
C ALA A 144 -8.88 -15.21 13.92
N TYR A 145 -9.53 -14.77 12.86
CA TYR A 145 -9.06 -13.65 12.04
C TYR A 145 -9.04 -12.34 12.85
N GLU A 146 -10.13 -12.06 13.54
CA GLU A 146 -10.24 -10.84 14.35
C GLU A 146 -9.18 -10.81 15.46
N GLU A 147 -9.02 -11.88 16.23
CA GLU A 147 -8.04 -11.99 17.30
C GLU A 147 -6.60 -11.80 16.79
N PHE A 148 -6.26 -12.45 15.69
CA PHE A 148 -4.95 -12.35 15.06
C PHE A 148 -4.60 -10.90 14.69
N TRP A 149 -5.49 -10.24 13.96
CA TRP A 149 -5.26 -8.90 13.44
C TRP A 149 -5.39 -7.79 14.48
N ILE A 150 -6.30 -7.91 15.47
CA ILE A 150 -6.45 -6.90 16.53
C ILE A 150 -5.16 -6.75 17.32
N ASN A 151 -4.54 -7.85 17.71
CA ASN A 151 -3.27 -7.83 18.46
C ASN A 151 -2.20 -7.05 17.69
N MET A 152 -2.04 -7.34 16.41
CA MET A 152 -1.06 -6.66 15.56
C MET A 152 -1.40 -5.19 15.36
N LEU A 153 -2.64 -4.87 14.97
CA LEU A 153 -3.02 -3.50 14.66
C LEU A 153 -2.92 -2.56 15.86
N GLN A 154 -3.25 -3.04 17.07
CA GLN A 154 -3.11 -2.25 18.30
C GLN A 154 -1.64 -1.98 18.65
N ASP A 155 -0.78 -2.97 18.47
CA ASP A 155 0.66 -2.79 18.65
C ASP A 155 1.25 -1.88 17.57
N PHE A 156 0.88 -2.10 16.32
CA PHE A 156 1.30 -1.29 15.18
C PHE A 156 0.87 0.18 15.31
N ALA A 157 -0.36 0.44 15.76
CA ALA A 157 -0.80 1.81 16.03
C ALA A 157 0.08 2.52 17.06
N LYS A 158 0.49 1.84 18.14
CA LYS A 158 1.40 2.39 19.15
C LYS A 158 2.76 2.70 18.52
N HIS A 159 3.31 1.75 17.75
CA HIS A 159 4.57 1.91 17.05
C HIS A 159 4.54 3.09 16.08
N LEU A 160 3.52 3.16 15.21
CA LEU A 160 3.35 4.24 14.24
C LEU A 160 3.18 5.61 14.91
N LYS A 161 2.45 5.70 16.01
CA LYS A 161 2.30 6.93 16.80
C LYS A 161 3.64 7.36 17.41
N ALA A 162 4.43 6.43 17.91
CA ALA A 162 5.77 6.71 18.44
C ALA A 162 6.75 7.20 17.36
N LYS A 163 6.62 6.71 16.13
CA LYS A 163 7.39 7.17 14.96
C LYS A 163 6.87 8.46 14.33
N GLY A 164 5.67 8.92 14.68
CA GLY A 164 5.02 10.06 14.05
C GLY A 164 4.48 9.74 12.63
N TRP A 165 4.25 8.47 12.31
CA TRP A 165 3.80 8.00 10.99
C TRP A 165 2.33 7.59 10.94
N PHE A 166 1.63 7.57 12.08
CA PHE A 166 0.25 7.09 12.16
C PHE A 166 -0.67 7.81 11.18
N ASP A 167 -0.58 9.15 11.11
CA ASP A 167 -1.47 9.98 10.28
C ASP A 167 -1.20 9.85 8.77
N ILE A 168 -0.09 9.27 8.37
CA ILE A 168 0.25 9.00 6.97
C ILE A 168 0.16 7.52 6.61
N THR A 169 -0.14 6.64 7.57
CA THR A 169 -0.25 5.19 7.35
C THR A 169 -1.67 4.79 7.05
N HIS A 170 -1.85 4.05 5.96
CA HIS A 170 -3.12 3.45 5.54
C HIS A 170 -3.02 1.93 5.62
N ILE A 171 -4.02 1.29 6.21
CA ILE A 171 -4.22 -0.15 6.03
C ILE A 171 -4.80 -0.33 4.63
N ALA A 172 -4.04 -0.99 3.76
CA ALA A 172 -4.33 -1.06 2.35
C ALA A 172 -4.95 -2.40 1.95
N MET A 173 -5.97 -2.32 1.09
CA MET A 173 -6.64 -3.47 0.50
C MET A 173 -6.51 -3.43 -1.02
N ASP A 174 -6.61 -4.59 -1.63
CA ASP A 174 -6.63 -4.82 -3.07
C ASP A 174 -8.03 -5.33 -3.49
N GLU A 175 -8.23 -5.70 -4.76
CA GLU A 175 -9.48 -6.21 -5.36
C GLU A 175 -10.02 -7.44 -4.61
N ARG A 176 -10.77 -7.24 -3.55
CA ARG A 176 -11.30 -8.33 -2.70
C ARG A 176 -12.83 -8.30 -2.66
N PRO A 177 -13.47 -9.44 -2.31
CA PRO A 177 -14.92 -9.49 -2.14
C PRO A 177 -15.41 -8.44 -1.14
N MET A 178 -16.48 -7.74 -1.47
CA MET A 178 -17.05 -6.65 -0.64
C MET A 178 -17.30 -7.08 0.80
N LYS A 179 -17.81 -8.30 1.01
CA LYS A 179 -18.04 -8.84 2.35
C LYS A 179 -16.76 -8.92 3.17
N ASP A 180 -15.67 -9.42 2.56
CA ASP A 180 -14.39 -9.56 3.25
C ASP A 180 -13.80 -8.19 3.61
N MET A 181 -13.94 -7.21 2.70
CA MET A 181 -13.52 -5.82 2.98
C MET A 181 -14.31 -5.20 4.12
N GLN A 182 -15.64 -5.38 4.15
CA GLN A 182 -16.50 -4.85 5.23
C GLN A 182 -16.17 -5.47 6.58
N GLU A 183 -15.95 -6.78 6.65
CA GLU A 183 -15.56 -7.44 7.90
C GLU A 183 -14.16 -6.99 8.36
N THR A 184 -13.24 -6.79 7.42
CA THR A 184 -11.91 -6.25 7.71
C THR A 184 -11.98 -4.82 8.25
N LEU A 185 -12.81 -3.96 7.68
CA LEU A 185 -13.02 -2.60 8.18
C LEU A 185 -13.49 -2.60 9.64
N LYS A 186 -14.40 -3.51 10.04
CA LYS A 186 -14.81 -3.64 11.44
C LYS A 186 -13.64 -3.94 12.37
N VAL A 187 -12.74 -4.83 11.96
CA VAL A 187 -11.54 -5.17 12.74
C VAL A 187 -10.59 -3.97 12.85
N ILE A 188 -10.36 -3.26 11.75
CA ILE A 188 -9.54 -2.04 11.74
C ILE A 188 -10.11 -1.00 12.72
N ARG A 189 -11.41 -0.71 12.65
CA ARG A 189 -12.09 0.27 13.50
C ARG A 189 -12.11 -0.16 14.98
N LYS A 190 -12.16 -1.46 15.25
CA LYS A 190 -12.09 -2.01 16.61
C LYS A 190 -10.67 -1.90 17.18
N ALA A 191 -9.64 -2.04 16.36
CA ALA A 191 -8.25 -1.90 16.79
C ALA A 191 -7.89 -0.44 17.10
N ASP A 192 -8.16 0.45 16.16
CA ASP A 192 -8.06 1.92 16.32
C ASP A 192 -8.97 2.58 15.28
N LYS A 193 -9.93 3.39 15.77
CA LYS A 193 -10.93 4.06 14.91
C LYS A 193 -10.33 5.07 13.93
N ASP A 194 -9.15 5.59 14.24
CA ASP A 194 -8.51 6.66 13.48
C ASP A 194 -7.55 6.14 12.39
N PHE A 195 -7.38 4.80 12.27
CA PHE A 195 -6.64 4.24 11.14
C PHE A 195 -7.22 4.70 9.81
N LYS A 196 -6.38 5.18 8.93
CA LYS A 196 -6.74 5.42 7.54
C LYS A 196 -6.76 4.12 6.75
N VAL A 197 -7.61 4.08 5.74
CA VAL A 197 -7.76 2.91 4.87
C VAL A 197 -7.64 3.33 3.42
N SER A 198 -6.96 2.53 2.61
CA SER A 198 -6.90 2.66 1.15
C SER A 198 -7.37 1.38 0.45
N LEU A 199 -7.88 1.55 -0.75
CA LEU A 199 -8.31 0.46 -1.63
C LEU A 199 -7.88 0.77 -3.07
N ALA A 200 -7.27 -0.23 -3.71
CA ALA A 200 -7.15 -0.30 -5.16
C ALA A 200 -8.04 -1.44 -5.66
N GLY A 201 -9.17 -1.12 -6.30
CA GLY A 201 -10.12 -2.16 -6.68
C GLY A 201 -11.40 -1.62 -7.31
N THR A 202 -12.44 -2.45 -7.32
CA THR A 202 -13.76 -2.13 -7.90
C THR A 202 -14.45 -1.01 -7.12
N TYR A 203 -15.20 -0.17 -7.85
CA TYR A 203 -16.04 0.86 -7.24
C TYR A 203 -17.20 0.25 -6.44
N HIS A 204 -17.32 0.67 -5.19
CA HIS A 204 -18.43 0.35 -4.28
C HIS A 204 -18.87 1.62 -3.56
N LYS A 205 -20.10 2.03 -3.79
CA LYS A 205 -20.66 3.25 -3.19
C LYS A 205 -20.63 3.23 -1.66
N GLU A 206 -20.80 2.07 -1.06
CA GLU A 206 -20.80 1.85 0.38
C GLU A 206 -19.43 2.10 1.04
N LEU A 207 -18.36 2.15 0.26
CA LEU A 207 -17.00 2.38 0.76
C LEU A 207 -16.53 3.83 0.62
N LEU A 208 -17.30 4.71 -0.02
CA LEU A 208 -16.90 6.09 -0.29
C LEU A 208 -16.49 6.86 0.97
N ASP A 209 -17.23 6.65 2.07
CA ASP A 209 -16.98 7.33 3.34
C ASP A 209 -15.94 6.62 4.22
N GLU A 210 -15.68 5.35 3.99
CA GLU A 210 -14.72 4.56 4.77
C GLU A 210 -13.27 4.73 4.30
N LEU A 211 -13.07 4.97 3.01
CA LEU A 211 -11.75 4.97 2.39
C LEU A 211 -11.15 6.39 2.32
N ASN A 212 -9.92 6.52 2.79
CA ASN A 212 -9.16 7.77 2.72
C ASN A 212 -8.50 7.94 1.34
N ASP A 213 -8.01 6.85 0.75
CA ASP A 213 -7.52 6.79 -0.61
C ASP A 213 -8.28 5.70 -1.36
N TYR A 214 -8.98 6.08 -2.42
CA TYR A 214 -9.80 5.17 -3.22
C TYR A 214 -9.39 5.22 -4.67
N CYS A 215 -8.79 4.14 -5.11
CA CYS A 215 -8.33 3.93 -6.47
C CYS A 215 -9.22 2.90 -7.16
N ILE A 216 -9.85 3.28 -8.28
CA ILE A 216 -10.71 2.38 -9.08
C ILE A 216 -10.12 2.10 -10.45
N THR A 217 -10.62 1.07 -11.13
CA THR A 217 -10.16 0.77 -12.50
C THR A 217 -10.54 1.91 -13.45
N ILE A 218 -9.74 2.13 -14.51
CA ILE A 218 -10.05 3.14 -15.54
C ILE A 218 -11.41 2.93 -16.22
N ALA A 219 -11.95 1.71 -16.16
CA ALA A 219 -13.25 1.37 -16.72
C ALA A 219 -14.44 1.88 -15.90
N GLU A 220 -14.21 2.24 -14.64
CA GLU A 220 -15.21 2.71 -13.69
C GLU A 220 -15.11 4.22 -13.48
N LYS A 221 -16.15 4.82 -12.87
CA LYS A 221 -16.18 6.27 -12.64
C LYS A 221 -16.82 6.62 -11.32
N PHE A 222 -16.23 7.62 -10.66
CA PHE A 222 -16.91 8.40 -9.62
C PHE A 222 -17.79 9.47 -10.27
N THR A 223 -18.85 9.87 -9.59
CA THR A 223 -19.59 11.07 -9.99
C THR A 223 -18.79 12.34 -9.63
N PRO A 224 -19.00 13.47 -10.31
CA PRO A 224 -18.35 14.75 -9.94
C PRO A 224 -18.62 15.15 -8.49
N GLU A 225 -19.84 14.90 -7.99
CA GLU A 225 -20.25 15.20 -6.62
C GLU A 225 -19.48 14.35 -5.59
N GLU A 226 -19.27 13.07 -5.89
CA GLU A 226 -18.48 12.16 -5.05
C GLU A 226 -17.00 12.59 -4.98
N ILE A 227 -16.40 12.94 -6.12
CA ILE A 227 -15.02 13.45 -6.18
C ILE A 227 -14.89 14.71 -5.33
N GLU A 228 -15.82 15.65 -5.49
CA GLU A 228 -15.79 16.90 -4.74
C GLU A 228 -16.02 16.70 -3.23
N ALA A 229 -16.96 15.85 -2.85
CA ALA A 229 -17.22 15.53 -1.47
C ALA A 229 -16.02 14.88 -0.80
N ARG A 230 -15.36 13.92 -1.48
CA ARG A 230 -14.15 13.25 -1.00
C ARG A 230 -12.99 14.24 -0.85
N ARG A 231 -12.78 15.12 -1.84
CA ARG A 231 -11.73 16.15 -1.80
C ARG A 231 -11.95 17.15 -0.66
N LYS A 232 -13.18 17.59 -0.42
CA LYS A 232 -13.53 18.43 0.74
C LYS A 232 -13.27 17.75 2.07
N ALA A 233 -13.41 16.42 2.12
CA ALA A 233 -13.08 15.60 3.28
C ALA A 233 -11.58 15.28 3.42
N GLY A 234 -10.72 15.82 2.55
CA GLY A 234 -9.28 15.56 2.53
C GLY A 234 -8.90 14.14 2.09
N LYS A 235 -9.81 13.46 1.37
CA LYS A 235 -9.61 12.12 0.83
C LYS A 235 -9.05 12.18 -0.58
N VAL A 236 -8.33 11.12 -0.97
CA VAL A 236 -7.72 10.96 -2.29
C VAL A 236 -8.60 10.07 -3.17
N THR A 237 -8.71 10.44 -4.44
CA THR A 237 -9.52 9.71 -5.43
C THR A 237 -8.69 9.55 -6.71
N THR A 238 -8.30 8.32 -7.01
CA THR A 238 -7.40 7.99 -8.12
C THR A 238 -7.97 6.87 -8.99
N TYR A 239 -7.26 6.52 -10.04
CA TYR A 239 -7.57 5.36 -10.87
C TYR A 239 -6.31 4.59 -11.21
N TYR A 240 -6.47 3.34 -11.66
CA TYR A 240 -5.38 2.49 -12.11
C TYR A 240 -5.66 1.84 -13.46
N THR A 241 -4.61 1.37 -14.11
CA THR A 241 -4.65 0.44 -15.23
C THR A 241 -3.92 -0.85 -14.84
N CYS A 242 -4.38 -1.98 -15.34
CA CYS A 242 -3.78 -3.29 -15.06
C CYS A 242 -3.61 -4.12 -16.34
N CYS A 243 -3.50 -5.43 -16.24
CA CYS A 243 -3.31 -6.31 -17.38
C CYS A 243 -4.56 -6.44 -18.27
N THR A 244 -5.72 -6.00 -17.83
CA THR A 244 -6.98 -6.06 -18.58
C THR A 244 -7.12 -4.92 -19.60
N GLU A 245 -6.40 -3.83 -19.43
CA GLU A 245 -6.42 -2.69 -20.36
C GLU A 245 -5.22 -2.79 -21.32
N PRO A 246 -5.44 -3.17 -22.60
CA PRO A 246 -4.34 -3.21 -23.56
C PRO A 246 -3.79 -1.81 -23.88
N ARG A 247 -4.66 -0.77 -23.81
CA ARG A 247 -4.35 0.66 -24.08
C ARG A 247 -5.40 1.56 -23.41
N PRO A 248 -4.98 2.70 -22.82
CA PRO A 248 -3.59 3.10 -22.51
C PRO A 248 -3.03 2.31 -21.32
N ASN A 249 -1.73 2.08 -21.32
CA ASN A 249 -1.06 1.38 -20.23
C ASN A 249 0.41 1.82 -20.07
N THR A 250 1.13 1.24 -19.10
CA THR A 250 2.55 1.48 -18.83
C THR A 250 3.37 0.19 -18.87
N PHE A 251 3.03 -0.74 -19.76
CA PHE A 251 3.86 -1.90 -20.03
C PHE A 251 5.21 -1.47 -20.66
N THR A 252 6.22 -2.32 -20.55
CA THR A 252 7.52 -2.07 -21.18
C THR A 252 7.45 -1.89 -22.69
N PHE A 253 6.40 -2.38 -23.33
CA PHE A 253 6.12 -2.26 -24.77
C PHE A 253 5.04 -1.20 -25.09
N SER A 254 4.48 -0.51 -24.09
CA SER A 254 3.54 0.58 -24.32
C SER A 254 4.22 1.78 -24.97
N GLU A 255 3.51 2.47 -25.86
CA GLU A 255 4.02 3.72 -26.44
C GLU A 255 4.19 4.79 -25.35
N PRO A 256 5.28 5.56 -25.34
CA PRO A 256 5.51 6.59 -24.32
C PRO A 256 4.35 7.59 -24.18
N ALA A 257 3.65 7.89 -25.26
CA ALA A 257 2.47 8.77 -25.26
C ALA A 257 1.32 8.22 -24.41
N GLU A 258 1.23 6.91 -24.19
CA GLU A 258 0.21 6.33 -23.32
C GLU A 258 0.42 6.75 -21.85
N ALA A 259 1.64 6.76 -21.38
CA ALA A 259 1.96 7.21 -20.02
C ALA A 259 1.63 8.71 -19.83
N GLU A 260 1.90 9.55 -20.82
CA GLU A 260 1.50 10.96 -20.81
C GLU A 260 -0.02 11.11 -20.79
N TRP A 261 -0.71 10.33 -21.61
CA TRP A 261 -2.18 10.36 -21.67
C TRP A 261 -2.83 10.00 -20.34
N LEU A 262 -2.26 9.06 -19.58
CA LEU A 262 -2.78 8.69 -18.25
C LEU A 262 -2.81 9.88 -17.28
N ALA A 263 -1.80 10.75 -17.32
CA ALA A 263 -1.82 11.98 -16.52
C ALA A 263 -2.92 12.95 -16.97
N TRP A 264 -3.09 13.12 -18.29
CA TRP A 264 -4.17 13.94 -18.85
C TRP A 264 -5.56 13.39 -18.54
N HIS A 265 -5.71 12.07 -18.49
CA HIS A 265 -6.97 11.43 -18.09
C HIS A 265 -7.35 11.80 -16.65
N SER A 266 -6.40 11.75 -15.69
CA SER A 266 -6.66 12.22 -14.32
C SER A 266 -7.19 13.66 -14.31
N ALA A 267 -6.54 14.55 -15.03
CA ALA A 267 -6.96 15.95 -15.10
C ALA A 267 -8.35 16.13 -15.74
N LYS A 268 -8.64 15.40 -16.81
CA LYS A 268 -9.95 15.43 -17.51
C LYS A 268 -11.09 14.94 -16.62
N GLU A 269 -10.88 13.84 -15.90
CA GLU A 269 -11.91 13.24 -15.03
C GLU A 269 -11.90 13.87 -13.62
N ASN A 270 -11.09 14.93 -13.40
CA ASN A 270 -10.95 15.65 -12.13
C ASN A 270 -10.49 14.75 -10.97
N LEU A 271 -9.72 13.70 -11.26
CA LEU A 271 -9.14 12.80 -10.28
C LEU A 271 -7.85 13.37 -9.70
N ASP A 272 -7.46 12.90 -8.51
CA ASP A 272 -6.28 13.41 -7.80
C ASP A 272 -4.97 12.81 -8.31
N GLY A 273 -5.01 11.69 -9.05
CA GLY A 273 -3.81 11.05 -9.55
C GLY A 273 -4.03 9.67 -10.17
N TYR A 274 -2.94 8.89 -10.19
CA TYR A 274 -2.87 7.60 -10.87
C TYR A 274 -2.08 6.60 -10.03
N LEU A 275 -2.55 5.35 -10.03
CA LEU A 275 -1.86 4.21 -9.45
C LEU A 275 -1.41 3.23 -10.53
N ARG A 276 -0.22 2.68 -10.36
CA ARG A 276 0.26 1.55 -11.14
C ARG A 276 0.79 0.45 -10.23
N TRP A 277 0.23 -0.72 -10.41
CA TRP A 277 0.68 -1.95 -9.80
C TRP A 277 2.03 -2.41 -10.38
N ALA A 278 2.92 -2.97 -9.55
CA ALA A 278 4.26 -3.40 -9.93
C ALA A 278 4.28 -4.70 -10.73
#